data_7c2a7f73edbc725f165013e5cbb3451e
#
_entry.id   7c2a7f73edbc725f165013e5cbb3451e
#
_cell.length_a   1.000
_cell.length_b   1.000
_cell.length_c   1.000
_cell.angle_alpha   90.00
_cell.angle_beta   90.00
_cell.angle_gamma   90.00
#
_symmetry.space_group_name_H-M   'P 1'
#
loop_
_entity.id
_entity.type
_entity.pdbx_description
1 polymer ?
#
loop_
_entity_poly.entity_id
_entity_poly.type
_entity_poly.pdbx_seq_one_letter_code
_entity_poly.pdbx_strand_id
1 'polypeptide(L)'
;MLALLGFLTVIVLLVVIMCKKMNPVVALILVPIVFGIIGGFGFELPKFILEGIKSIAPTGTMFIFAILFFGILTDAGTFQPIINKILEKVGKDPVKITIGTAILAMLVHLDGSGAVTFLITIPAMLPLYNALGMRKTTLATVTALGAGVMNILPWGGPTLRAATSLKMPVTDLFNPLLIPFFSGLIFVLIVAFYLGKQEKKILINHENIEIQKEETNKEKISKTLFLINTLIIIVTIGFLISGKVNPTVVFMIAFSIALMINYPDTKKQKEIIDNHAKEALMMASILFAAGAFIGIMQKSEMITAMSNFLVESISELLGKYLPTLTGILSMPASLLFDPDSFYFGILPILSNTAAQFNIPTYAVGRAAILGQMTTGFPVSPLTGSTFLLIGLTGVELGEHQKKTIPYAFLATIIMLGVAIITGALYR
;
A
#
# COMPACT_ATOMS: atom_id res chain seq x y z
N MET A 1 13.74 32.90 4.30
CA MET A 1 12.27 33.10 4.26
C MET A 1 11.55 31.92 3.61
N LEU A 2 11.88 31.51 2.39
CA LEU A 2 11.22 30.38 1.69
C LEU A 2 11.27 29.06 2.44
N ALA A 3 12.42 28.70 3.05
CA ALA A 3 12.53 27.48 3.87
C ALA A 3 11.52 27.48 5.04
N LEU A 4 11.40 28.61 5.74
CA LEU A 4 10.44 28.74 6.84
C LEU A 4 8.99 28.57 6.37
N LEU A 5 8.62 29.21 5.26
CA LEU A 5 7.29 29.06 4.67
C LEU A 5 7.04 27.61 4.23
N GLY A 6 8.02 26.95 3.63
CA GLY A 6 7.93 25.55 3.29
C GLY A 6 7.71 24.63 4.51
N PHE A 7 8.51 24.79 5.57
CA PHE A 7 8.32 24.03 6.81
C PHE A 7 6.96 24.33 7.45
N LEU A 8 6.51 25.59 7.51
CA LEU A 8 5.20 25.93 8.01
C LEU A 8 4.07 25.31 7.18
N THR A 9 4.20 25.31 5.84
CA THR A 9 3.24 24.64 4.95
C THR A 9 3.09 23.17 5.31
N VAL A 10 4.21 22.45 5.46
CA VAL A 10 4.20 21.02 5.80
C VAL A 10 3.67 20.81 7.22
N ILE A 11 4.11 21.57 8.21
CA ILE A 11 3.65 21.45 9.60
C ILE A 11 2.13 21.71 9.69
N VAL A 12 1.63 22.77 9.05
CA VAL A 12 0.18 23.07 9.07
C VAL A 12 -0.59 21.97 8.34
N LEU A 13 -0.10 21.46 7.19
CA LEU A 13 -0.68 20.31 6.49
C LEU A 13 -0.83 19.11 7.44
N LEU A 14 0.26 18.74 8.12
CA LEU A 14 0.28 17.62 9.07
C LEU A 14 -0.72 17.83 10.20
N VAL A 15 -0.70 19.01 10.83
CA VAL A 15 -1.56 19.34 11.98
C VAL A 15 -3.03 19.29 11.60
N VAL A 16 -3.45 19.91 10.47
CA VAL A 16 -4.87 19.97 10.10
C VAL A 16 -5.42 18.61 9.71
N ILE A 17 -4.59 17.71 9.10
CA ILE A 17 -4.99 16.34 8.76
C ILE A 17 -5.04 15.48 10.03
N MET A 18 -3.98 15.48 10.85
CA MET A 18 -3.90 14.66 12.07
C MET A 18 -4.95 15.04 13.11
N CYS A 19 -5.23 16.34 13.26
CA CYS A 19 -6.31 16.83 14.13
C CYS A 19 -7.70 16.65 13.51
N LYS A 20 -7.82 16.03 12.32
CA LYS A 20 -9.09 15.80 11.59
C LYS A 20 -9.89 17.10 11.34
N LYS A 21 -9.20 18.22 11.18
CA LYS A 21 -9.82 19.52 10.88
C LYS A 21 -10.11 19.71 9.39
N MET A 22 -9.34 19.05 8.52
CA MET A 22 -9.54 19.05 7.07
C MET A 22 -9.41 17.64 6.52
N ASN A 23 -10.18 17.35 5.47
CA ASN A 23 -9.97 16.15 4.64
C ASN A 23 -8.62 16.30 3.90
N PRO A 24 -7.84 15.22 3.70
CA PRO A 24 -6.56 15.27 2.98
C PRO A 24 -6.63 15.97 1.62
N VAL A 25 -7.68 15.74 0.81
CA VAL A 25 -7.87 16.41 -0.48
C VAL A 25 -7.92 17.93 -0.32
N VAL A 26 -8.70 18.40 0.66
CA VAL A 26 -8.87 19.83 0.93
C VAL A 26 -7.57 20.44 1.46
N ALA A 27 -6.90 19.76 2.39
CA ALA A 27 -5.65 20.23 2.99
C ALA A 27 -4.52 20.34 1.95
N LEU A 28 -4.37 19.35 1.08
CA LEU A 28 -3.38 19.33 -0.01
C LEU A 28 -3.59 20.43 -1.06
N ILE A 29 -4.80 20.97 -1.16
CA ILE A 29 -5.11 22.09 -2.06
C ILE A 29 -4.97 23.42 -1.33
N LEU A 30 -5.69 23.62 -0.23
CA LEU A 30 -5.81 24.93 0.40
C LEU A 30 -4.55 25.38 1.15
N VAL A 31 -3.90 24.47 1.89
CA VAL A 31 -2.73 24.85 2.70
C VAL A 31 -1.59 25.40 1.83
N PRO A 32 -1.13 24.76 0.75
CA PRO A 32 -0.05 25.28 -0.07
C PRO A 32 -0.46 26.55 -0.83
N ILE A 33 -1.75 26.73 -1.19
CA ILE A 33 -2.24 27.96 -1.80
C ILE A 33 -2.08 29.14 -0.83
N VAL A 34 -2.49 28.97 0.43
CA VAL A 34 -2.39 30.05 1.45
C VAL A 34 -0.92 30.44 1.64
N PHE A 35 -0.03 29.48 1.85
CA PHE A 35 1.40 29.77 2.02
C PHE A 35 2.08 30.26 0.75
N GLY A 36 1.61 29.84 -0.42
CA GLY A 36 2.05 30.35 -1.71
C GLY A 36 1.68 31.81 -1.91
N ILE A 37 0.48 32.24 -1.50
CA ILE A 37 0.07 33.65 -1.51
C ILE A 37 0.92 34.47 -0.54
N ILE A 38 1.15 33.97 0.69
CA ILE A 38 2.02 34.63 1.69
C ILE A 38 3.46 34.75 1.15
N GLY A 39 3.91 33.74 0.36
CA GLY A 39 5.23 33.75 -0.30
C GLY A 39 5.35 34.70 -1.48
N GLY A 40 4.28 35.36 -1.90
CA GLY A 40 4.28 36.31 -3.03
C GLY A 40 3.98 35.67 -4.40
N PHE A 41 3.62 34.37 -4.47
CA PHE A 41 3.40 33.66 -5.72
C PHE A 41 1.95 33.67 -6.23
N GLY A 42 1.07 34.51 -5.66
CA GLY A 42 -0.38 34.48 -5.90
C GLY A 42 -0.79 34.36 -7.38
N PHE A 43 -0.19 35.15 -8.28
CA PHE A 43 -0.49 35.12 -9.71
C PHE A 43 0.08 33.90 -10.44
N GLU A 44 1.11 33.24 -9.91
CA GLU A 44 1.76 32.08 -10.51
C GLU A 44 1.15 30.75 -10.07
N LEU A 45 0.42 30.73 -8.95
CA LEU A 45 -0.17 29.52 -8.37
C LEU A 45 -1.01 28.71 -9.35
N PRO A 46 -1.89 29.28 -10.21
CA PRO A 46 -2.65 28.50 -11.18
C PRO A 46 -1.74 27.71 -12.13
N LYS A 47 -0.65 28.30 -12.56
CA LYS A 47 0.34 27.62 -13.42
C LYS A 47 1.06 26.50 -12.66
N PHE A 48 1.50 26.74 -11.44
CA PHE A 48 2.17 25.75 -10.60
C PHE A 48 1.26 24.53 -10.34
N ILE A 49 0.00 24.76 -10.00
CA ILE A 49 -1.03 23.74 -9.80
C ILE A 49 -1.19 22.89 -11.08
N LEU A 50 -1.40 23.53 -12.23
CA LEU A 50 -1.62 22.82 -13.49
C LEU A 50 -0.40 21.99 -13.92
N GLU A 51 0.81 22.50 -13.74
CA GLU A 51 2.04 21.76 -14.03
C GLU A 51 2.20 20.55 -13.07
N GLY A 52 1.86 20.73 -11.80
CA GLY A 52 1.84 19.64 -10.83
C GLY A 52 0.84 18.54 -11.22
N ILE A 53 -0.40 18.90 -11.54
CA ILE A 53 -1.42 17.95 -11.98
C ILE A 53 -0.99 17.21 -13.25
N LYS A 54 -0.45 17.91 -14.25
CA LYS A 54 0.05 17.30 -15.50
C LYS A 54 1.13 16.25 -15.23
N SER A 55 2.03 16.51 -14.25
CA SER A 55 3.12 15.59 -13.92
C SER A 55 2.65 14.26 -13.36
N ILE A 56 1.52 14.24 -12.66
CA ILE A 56 0.99 13.04 -11.99
C ILE A 56 -0.19 12.40 -12.73
N ALA A 57 -0.71 13.04 -13.77
CA ALA A 57 -1.88 12.52 -14.50
C ALA A 57 -1.72 11.07 -14.98
N PRO A 58 -0.54 10.62 -15.48
CA PRO A 58 -0.35 9.21 -15.82
C PRO A 58 -0.53 8.28 -14.62
N THR A 59 0.02 8.63 -13.45
CA THR A 59 -0.09 7.81 -12.23
C THR A 59 -1.53 7.77 -11.73
N GLY A 60 -2.23 8.91 -11.71
CA GLY A 60 -3.64 8.98 -11.31
C GLY A 60 -4.54 8.14 -12.23
N THR A 61 -4.31 8.22 -13.55
CA THR A 61 -5.04 7.41 -14.54
C THR A 61 -4.76 5.92 -14.36
N MET A 62 -3.50 5.55 -14.18
CA MET A 62 -3.12 4.15 -13.91
C MET A 62 -3.87 3.60 -12.70
N PHE A 63 -3.99 4.39 -11.64
CA PHE A 63 -4.64 3.97 -10.41
C PHE A 63 -6.14 3.69 -10.60
N ILE A 64 -6.84 4.57 -11.34
CA ILE A 64 -8.25 4.37 -11.68
C ILE A 64 -8.44 3.01 -12.37
N PHE A 65 -7.66 2.75 -13.42
CA PHE A 65 -7.81 1.51 -14.19
C PHE A 65 -7.30 0.27 -13.44
N ALA A 66 -6.33 0.39 -12.54
CA ALA A 66 -5.91 -0.71 -11.68
C ALA A 66 -7.02 -1.13 -10.70
N ILE A 67 -7.68 -0.17 -10.02
CA ILE A 67 -8.81 -0.45 -9.12
C ILE A 67 -9.95 -1.12 -9.91
N LEU A 68 -10.32 -0.55 -11.05
CA LEU A 68 -11.39 -1.11 -11.88
C LEU A 68 -11.06 -2.52 -12.38
N PHE A 69 -9.81 -2.76 -12.81
CA PHE A 69 -9.35 -4.06 -13.28
C PHE A 69 -9.46 -5.16 -12.21
N PHE A 70 -8.88 -4.92 -11.05
CA PHE A 70 -8.93 -5.91 -9.98
C PHE A 70 -10.33 -6.04 -9.37
N GLY A 71 -11.10 -4.94 -9.30
CA GLY A 71 -12.49 -4.94 -8.87
C GLY A 71 -13.36 -5.85 -9.74
N ILE A 72 -13.26 -5.72 -11.07
CA ILE A 72 -13.97 -6.58 -12.05
C ILE A 72 -13.63 -8.06 -11.85
N LEU A 73 -12.35 -8.38 -11.67
CA LEU A 73 -11.90 -9.76 -11.47
C LEU A 73 -12.38 -10.34 -10.14
N THR A 74 -12.46 -9.51 -9.11
CA THR A 74 -13.00 -9.89 -7.79
C THR A 74 -14.48 -10.17 -7.87
N ASP A 75 -15.26 -9.27 -8.50
CA ASP A 75 -16.71 -9.44 -8.68
C ASP A 75 -17.04 -10.64 -9.58
N ALA A 76 -16.21 -10.93 -10.58
CA ALA A 76 -16.31 -12.12 -11.43
C ALA A 76 -15.99 -13.43 -10.67
N GLY A 77 -15.58 -13.37 -9.40
CA GLY A 77 -15.26 -14.53 -8.59
C GLY A 77 -13.95 -15.22 -8.97
N THR A 78 -13.03 -14.51 -9.64
CA THR A 78 -11.74 -15.07 -10.12
C THR A 78 -10.92 -15.67 -8.98
N PHE A 79 -10.97 -15.10 -7.79
CA PHE A 79 -10.20 -15.57 -6.64
C PHE A 79 -10.89 -16.72 -5.87
N GLN A 80 -12.20 -16.96 -6.08
CA GLN A 80 -12.99 -17.94 -5.34
C GLN A 80 -12.48 -19.39 -5.43
N PRO A 81 -12.08 -19.92 -6.61
CA PRO A 81 -11.53 -21.28 -6.69
C PRO A 81 -10.23 -21.45 -5.90
N ILE A 82 -9.40 -20.39 -5.84
CA ILE A 82 -8.15 -20.41 -5.07
C ILE A 82 -8.45 -20.42 -3.57
N ILE A 83 -9.40 -19.57 -3.14
CA ILE A 83 -9.88 -19.51 -1.74
C ILE A 83 -10.38 -20.87 -1.30
N ASN A 84 -11.29 -21.48 -2.08
CA ASN A 84 -11.86 -22.78 -1.78
C ASN A 84 -10.78 -23.88 -1.66
N LYS A 85 -9.81 -23.89 -2.59
CA LYS A 85 -8.70 -24.84 -2.58
C LYS A 85 -7.79 -24.68 -1.35
N ILE A 86 -7.57 -23.42 -0.90
CA ILE A 86 -6.82 -23.15 0.34
C ILE A 86 -7.60 -23.71 1.52
N LEU A 87 -8.91 -23.39 1.64
CA LEU A 87 -9.75 -23.86 2.72
C LEU A 87 -9.83 -25.39 2.79
N GLU A 88 -9.90 -26.08 1.65
CA GLU A 88 -9.88 -27.55 1.60
C GLU A 88 -8.54 -28.14 2.07
N LYS A 89 -7.41 -27.50 1.74
CA LYS A 89 -6.06 -28.03 2.03
C LYS A 89 -5.59 -27.77 3.46
N VAL A 90 -6.05 -26.71 4.12
CA VAL A 90 -5.57 -26.35 5.48
C VAL A 90 -6.04 -27.34 6.54
N GLY A 91 -7.21 -27.97 6.38
CA GLY A 91 -7.75 -28.96 7.33
C GLY A 91 -7.83 -28.42 8.77
N LYS A 92 -7.45 -29.27 9.75
CA LYS A 92 -7.47 -28.93 11.19
C LYS A 92 -6.07 -28.65 11.78
N ASP A 93 -5.03 -28.52 10.97
CA ASP A 93 -3.67 -28.23 11.47
C ASP A 93 -3.45 -26.71 11.61
N PRO A 94 -3.24 -26.20 12.84
CA PRO A 94 -3.01 -24.76 13.08
C PRO A 94 -1.90 -24.15 12.24
N VAL A 95 -0.85 -24.93 11.94
CA VAL A 95 0.27 -24.47 11.11
C VAL A 95 -0.19 -24.26 9.66
N LYS A 96 -0.97 -25.20 9.12
CA LYS A 96 -1.52 -25.05 7.76
C LYS A 96 -2.52 -23.92 7.68
N ILE A 97 -3.31 -23.71 8.72
CA ILE A 97 -4.30 -22.62 8.78
C ILE A 97 -3.62 -21.26 8.77
N THR A 98 -2.59 -21.06 9.59
CA THR A 98 -1.86 -19.77 9.60
C THR A 98 -1.13 -19.51 8.28
N ILE A 99 -0.48 -20.52 7.69
CA ILE A 99 0.14 -20.38 6.36
C ILE A 99 -0.91 -20.11 5.29
N GLY A 100 -2.03 -20.85 5.31
CA GLY A 100 -3.15 -20.63 4.39
C GLY A 100 -3.75 -19.23 4.52
N THR A 101 -3.85 -18.70 5.74
CA THR A 101 -4.26 -17.31 6.01
C THR A 101 -3.30 -16.30 5.37
N ALA A 102 -1.99 -16.50 5.54
CA ALA A 102 -0.98 -15.62 4.94
C ALA A 102 -1.07 -15.63 3.42
N ILE A 103 -1.11 -16.81 2.80
CA ILE A 103 -1.23 -16.96 1.34
C ILE A 103 -2.53 -16.34 0.84
N LEU A 104 -3.65 -16.57 1.53
CA LEU A 104 -4.94 -15.98 1.16
C LEU A 104 -4.88 -14.45 1.22
N ALA A 105 -4.35 -13.88 2.30
CA ALA A 105 -4.20 -12.43 2.43
C ALA A 105 -3.32 -11.83 1.31
N MET A 106 -2.20 -12.50 0.99
CA MET A 106 -1.32 -12.07 -0.10
C MET A 106 -2.02 -12.12 -1.47
N LEU A 107 -2.76 -13.19 -1.75
CA LEU A 107 -3.46 -13.35 -3.03
C LEU A 107 -4.60 -12.36 -3.20
N VAL A 108 -5.40 -12.15 -2.15
CA VAL A 108 -6.50 -11.18 -2.20
C VAL A 108 -5.96 -9.76 -2.30
N HIS A 109 -4.84 -9.45 -1.64
CA HIS A 109 -4.22 -8.11 -1.70
C HIS A 109 -3.61 -7.75 -3.07
N LEU A 110 -3.66 -8.64 -4.05
CA LEU A 110 -3.29 -8.30 -5.43
C LEU A 110 -4.13 -7.16 -6.00
N ASP A 111 -5.34 -6.92 -5.49
CA ASP A 111 -6.17 -5.76 -5.85
C ASP A 111 -5.63 -4.41 -5.31
N GLY A 112 -4.68 -4.44 -4.38
CA GLY A 112 -4.09 -3.25 -3.74
C GLY A 112 -4.99 -2.63 -2.66
N SER A 113 -6.13 -3.25 -2.32
CA SER A 113 -7.08 -2.76 -1.33
C SER A 113 -6.96 -3.50 0.01
N GLY A 114 -6.55 -2.79 1.06
CA GLY A 114 -6.52 -3.35 2.41
C GLY A 114 -7.93 -3.72 2.91
N ALA A 115 -8.94 -2.93 2.55
CA ALA A 115 -10.32 -3.17 2.96
C ALA A 115 -10.87 -4.47 2.36
N VAL A 116 -10.72 -4.68 1.04
CA VAL A 116 -11.14 -5.90 0.34
C VAL A 116 -10.40 -7.12 0.89
N THR A 117 -9.09 -6.99 1.10
CA THR A 117 -8.28 -8.07 1.68
C THR A 117 -8.85 -8.54 3.01
N PHE A 118 -9.20 -7.63 3.90
CA PHE A 118 -9.70 -7.97 5.23
C PHE A 118 -11.14 -8.49 5.19
N LEU A 119 -12.00 -7.91 4.36
CA LEU A 119 -13.38 -8.35 4.17
C LEU A 119 -13.49 -9.77 3.57
N ILE A 120 -12.50 -10.21 2.82
CA ILE A 120 -12.49 -11.56 2.25
C ILE A 120 -11.74 -12.54 3.15
N THR A 121 -10.52 -12.20 3.57
CA THR A 121 -9.63 -13.13 4.29
C THR A 121 -10.16 -13.46 5.69
N ILE A 122 -10.63 -12.44 6.43
CA ILE A 122 -11.04 -12.66 7.83
C ILE A 122 -12.30 -13.50 7.92
N PRO A 123 -13.43 -13.18 7.24
CA PRO A 123 -14.61 -14.05 7.29
C PRO A 123 -14.37 -15.46 6.77
N ALA A 124 -13.46 -15.64 5.79
CA ALA A 124 -13.13 -16.98 5.28
C ALA A 124 -12.36 -17.83 6.30
N MET A 125 -11.49 -17.23 7.10
CA MET A 125 -10.58 -17.95 8.01
C MET A 125 -11.06 -17.95 9.48
N LEU A 126 -11.81 -16.95 9.92
CA LEU A 126 -12.26 -16.80 11.30
C LEU A 126 -13.05 -18.01 11.84
N PRO A 127 -13.95 -18.64 11.07
CA PRO A 127 -14.63 -19.86 11.52
C PRO A 127 -13.66 -20.99 11.88
N LEU A 128 -12.57 -21.17 11.11
CA LEU A 128 -11.55 -22.18 11.40
C LEU A 128 -10.79 -21.86 12.68
N TYR A 129 -10.43 -20.58 12.89
CA TYR A 129 -9.78 -20.15 14.13
C TYR A 129 -10.68 -20.36 15.35
N ASN A 130 -11.96 -19.99 15.24
CA ASN A 130 -12.92 -20.18 16.32
C ASN A 130 -13.16 -21.67 16.62
N ALA A 131 -13.36 -22.50 15.59
CA ALA A 131 -13.63 -23.92 15.73
C ALA A 131 -12.46 -24.68 16.39
N LEU A 132 -11.23 -24.22 16.21
CA LEU A 132 -10.05 -24.83 16.84
C LEU A 132 -9.61 -24.11 18.11
N GLY A 133 -10.28 -23.04 18.54
CA GLY A 133 -9.85 -22.25 19.70
C GLY A 133 -8.54 -21.48 19.49
N MET A 134 -8.15 -21.21 18.23
CA MET A 134 -6.96 -20.42 17.91
C MET A 134 -7.20 -18.94 18.22
N ARG A 135 -6.13 -18.24 18.63
CA ARG A 135 -6.23 -16.83 18.99
C ARG A 135 -6.54 -15.94 17.78
N LYS A 136 -7.57 -15.11 17.89
CA LYS A 136 -7.97 -14.13 16.87
C LYS A 136 -6.86 -13.10 16.60
N THR A 137 -6.02 -12.79 17.60
CA THR A 137 -4.83 -11.94 17.42
C THR A 137 -3.84 -12.56 16.45
N THR A 138 -3.73 -13.89 16.38
CA THR A 138 -2.90 -14.59 15.39
C THR A 138 -3.48 -14.44 13.97
N LEU A 139 -4.79 -14.60 13.81
CA LEU A 139 -5.47 -14.32 12.54
C LEU A 139 -5.21 -12.88 12.08
N ALA A 140 -5.45 -11.90 12.96
CA ALA A 140 -5.23 -10.49 12.65
C ALA A 140 -3.76 -10.20 12.25
N THR A 141 -2.79 -10.74 13.01
CA THR A 141 -1.36 -10.54 12.73
C THR A 141 -0.94 -11.13 11.37
N VAL A 142 -1.31 -12.37 11.11
CA VAL A 142 -0.90 -13.04 9.86
C VAL A 142 -1.54 -12.38 8.63
N THR A 143 -2.83 -12.01 8.72
CA THR A 143 -3.53 -11.28 7.67
C THR A 143 -2.89 -9.90 7.44
N ALA A 144 -2.61 -9.18 8.52
CA ALA A 144 -1.94 -7.87 8.46
C ALA A 144 -0.57 -7.93 7.78
N LEU A 145 0.26 -8.90 8.15
CA LEU A 145 1.60 -9.04 7.57
C LEU A 145 1.54 -9.39 6.08
N GLY A 146 0.64 -10.30 5.69
CA GLY A 146 0.44 -10.66 4.28
C GLY A 146 0.02 -9.45 3.45
N ALA A 147 -1.02 -8.75 3.87
CA ALA A 147 -1.48 -7.52 3.22
C ALA A 147 -0.41 -6.42 3.22
N GLY A 148 0.29 -6.26 4.35
CA GLY A 148 1.32 -5.22 4.52
C GLY A 148 2.45 -5.34 3.50
N VAL A 149 3.05 -6.52 3.37
CA VAL A 149 4.15 -6.73 2.40
C VAL A 149 3.64 -6.60 0.97
N MET A 150 2.44 -7.10 0.66
CA MET A 150 1.87 -6.97 -0.68
C MET A 150 1.53 -5.53 -1.08
N ASN A 151 1.36 -4.61 -0.13
CA ASN A 151 1.03 -3.21 -0.43
C ASN A 151 2.17 -2.42 -1.11
N ILE A 152 3.38 -3.03 -1.25
CA ILE A 152 4.51 -2.46 -2.00
C ILE A 152 4.35 -2.58 -3.52
N LEU A 153 3.38 -3.35 -4.03
CA LEU A 153 3.18 -3.57 -5.46
C LEU A 153 3.12 -2.25 -6.25
N PRO A 154 3.41 -2.25 -7.57
CA PRO A 154 3.45 -1.03 -8.38
C PRO A 154 2.15 -0.22 -8.35
N TRP A 155 1.02 -0.87 -8.16
CA TRP A 155 -0.31 -0.26 -8.00
C TRP A 155 -0.74 -0.12 -6.53
N GLY A 156 0.11 -0.49 -5.60
CA GLY A 156 -0.11 -0.28 -4.18
C GLY A 156 -0.06 1.20 -3.80
N GLY A 157 -0.89 1.59 -2.85
CA GLY A 157 -1.02 2.99 -2.43
C GLY A 157 0.29 3.70 -2.08
N PRO A 158 1.20 3.10 -1.30
CA PRO A 158 2.50 3.67 -0.95
C PRO A 158 3.39 3.92 -2.17
N THR A 159 3.54 2.92 -3.05
CA THR A 159 4.40 2.99 -4.23
C THR A 159 3.92 4.07 -5.20
N LEU A 160 2.61 4.18 -5.41
CA LEU A 160 2.01 5.23 -6.23
C LEU A 160 2.24 6.63 -5.69
N ARG A 161 2.09 6.81 -4.37
CA ARG A 161 2.34 8.10 -3.71
C ARG A 161 3.81 8.50 -3.80
N ALA A 162 4.72 7.55 -3.55
CA ALA A 162 6.15 7.79 -3.71
C ALA A 162 6.51 8.18 -5.16
N ALA A 163 5.99 7.43 -6.15
CA ALA A 163 6.19 7.73 -7.57
C ALA A 163 5.66 9.11 -7.94
N THR A 164 4.46 9.45 -7.47
CA THR A 164 3.84 10.77 -7.67
C THR A 164 4.68 11.87 -7.05
N SER A 165 5.08 11.70 -5.79
CA SER A 165 5.85 12.67 -5.02
C SER A 165 7.22 12.96 -5.64
N LEU A 166 7.89 11.91 -6.13
CA LEU A 166 9.21 12.01 -6.74
C LEU A 166 9.17 12.26 -8.26
N LYS A 167 7.96 12.32 -8.86
CA LYS A 167 7.74 12.52 -10.30
C LYS A 167 8.49 11.51 -11.17
N MET A 168 8.40 10.23 -10.80
CA MET A 168 9.09 9.14 -11.48
C MET A 168 8.15 7.97 -11.77
N PRO A 169 8.48 7.11 -12.76
CA PRO A 169 7.72 5.91 -13.04
C PRO A 169 7.67 4.96 -11.83
N VAL A 170 6.53 4.34 -11.59
CA VAL A 170 6.36 3.35 -10.50
C VAL A 170 7.30 2.14 -10.68
N THR A 171 7.60 1.80 -11.92
CA THR A 171 8.53 0.71 -12.28
C THR A 171 9.94 0.96 -11.81
N ASP A 172 10.39 2.21 -11.83
CA ASP A 172 11.74 2.59 -11.39
C ASP A 172 11.89 2.51 -9.87
N LEU A 173 10.79 2.65 -9.14
CA LEU A 173 10.77 2.42 -7.70
C LEU A 173 10.66 0.93 -7.36
N PHE A 174 9.74 0.20 -8.00
CA PHE A 174 9.39 -1.16 -7.60
C PHE A 174 10.33 -2.23 -8.16
N ASN A 175 10.69 -2.18 -9.46
CA ASN A 175 11.41 -3.29 -10.10
C ASN A 175 12.74 -3.65 -9.41
N PRO A 176 13.56 -2.69 -8.95
CA PRO A 176 14.75 -3.03 -8.18
C PRO A 176 14.46 -3.71 -6.84
N LEU A 177 13.27 -3.46 -6.27
CA LEU A 177 12.84 -4.03 -5.00
C LEU A 177 12.21 -5.42 -5.10
N LEU A 178 12.19 -6.07 -6.28
CA LEU A 178 11.61 -7.41 -6.45
C LEU A 178 12.25 -8.44 -5.49
N ILE A 179 13.57 -8.46 -5.35
CA ILE A 179 14.26 -9.39 -4.44
C ILE A 179 13.94 -9.07 -2.97
N PRO A 180 14.05 -7.82 -2.48
CA PRO A 180 13.54 -7.42 -1.17
C PRO A 180 12.07 -7.80 -0.93
N PHE A 181 11.19 -7.57 -1.90
CA PHE A 181 9.78 -7.92 -1.82
C PHE A 181 9.57 -9.43 -1.59
N PHE A 182 10.21 -10.28 -2.40
CA PHE A 182 10.12 -11.73 -2.20
C PHE A 182 10.70 -12.17 -0.84
N SER A 183 11.75 -11.52 -0.35
CA SER A 183 12.27 -11.80 1.00
C SER A 183 11.24 -11.46 2.09
N GLY A 184 10.48 -10.39 1.91
CA GLY A 184 9.35 -10.02 2.78
C GLY A 184 8.23 -11.08 2.77
N LEU A 185 7.84 -11.58 1.58
CA LEU A 185 6.82 -12.63 1.47
C LEU A 185 7.28 -13.93 2.15
N ILE A 186 8.53 -14.34 1.95
CA ILE A 186 9.11 -15.52 2.61
C ILE A 186 9.11 -15.32 4.13
N PHE A 187 9.50 -14.14 4.61
CA PHE A 187 9.46 -13.83 6.03
C PHE A 187 8.05 -13.93 6.62
N VAL A 188 7.02 -13.43 5.93
CA VAL A 188 5.62 -13.56 6.37
C VAL A 188 5.22 -15.03 6.50
N LEU A 189 5.61 -15.90 5.56
CA LEU A 189 5.35 -17.34 5.64
C LEU A 189 6.08 -17.99 6.82
N ILE A 190 7.32 -17.58 7.11
CA ILE A 190 8.08 -18.04 8.29
C ILE A 190 7.36 -17.63 9.59
N VAL A 191 6.88 -16.37 9.68
CA VAL A 191 6.13 -15.90 10.84
C VAL A 191 4.80 -16.66 10.97
N ALA A 192 4.08 -16.88 9.88
CA ALA A 192 2.86 -17.67 9.88
C ALA A 192 3.10 -19.10 10.39
N PHE A 193 4.15 -19.76 9.91
CA PHE A 193 4.57 -21.08 10.41
C PHE A 193 4.90 -21.06 11.91
N TYR A 194 5.68 -20.06 12.36
CA TYR A 194 6.06 -19.92 13.76
C TYR A 194 4.83 -19.70 14.66
N LEU A 195 3.94 -18.80 14.29
CA LEU A 195 2.71 -18.53 15.03
C LEU A 195 1.78 -19.75 15.01
N GLY A 196 1.70 -20.48 13.90
CA GLY A 196 0.94 -21.73 13.82
C GLY A 196 1.47 -22.81 14.77
N LYS A 197 2.80 -22.92 14.91
CA LYS A 197 3.41 -23.81 15.91
C LYS A 197 3.09 -23.37 17.35
N GLN A 198 3.03 -22.07 17.62
CA GLN A 198 2.60 -21.59 18.93
C GLN A 198 1.15 -21.95 19.21
N GLU A 199 0.24 -21.74 18.23
CA GLU A 199 -1.16 -22.14 18.39
C GLU A 199 -1.29 -23.65 18.65
N LYS A 200 -0.57 -24.48 17.89
CA LYS A 200 -0.58 -25.94 18.07
C LYS A 200 -0.17 -26.38 19.48
N LYS A 201 0.82 -25.73 20.11
CA LYS A 201 1.24 -26.01 21.48
C LYS A 201 0.17 -25.65 22.51
N ILE A 202 -0.59 -24.60 22.27
CA ILE A 202 -1.68 -24.16 23.17
C ILE A 202 -2.86 -25.12 23.07
N LEU A 203 -3.17 -25.61 21.86
CA LEU A 203 -4.34 -26.45 21.58
C LEU A 203 -4.17 -27.92 21.96
N ILE A 204 -2.95 -28.43 22.13
CA ILE A 204 -2.70 -29.80 22.62
C ILE A 204 -3.40 -30.05 23.99
N ASN A 205 -3.77 -28.98 24.70
CA ASN A 205 -4.48 -29.04 25.98
C ASN A 205 -6.02 -28.99 25.86
N HIS A 206 -6.59 -28.93 24.65
CA HIS A 206 -8.02 -28.85 24.41
C HIS A 206 -8.45 -29.87 23.34
N GLU A 207 -8.85 -31.05 23.76
CA GLU A 207 -9.44 -32.09 22.89
C GLU A 207 -10.92 -31.82 22.56
N ASN A 208 -11.28 -32.09 21.28
CA ASN A 208 -12.60 -32.19 20.68
C ASN A 208 -13.44 -30.93 20.38
N ILE A 209 -13.32 -30.47 19.13
CA ILE A 209 -14.30 -29.55 18.53
C ILE A 209 -14.67 -30.04 17.13
N GLU A 210 -15.98 -30.26 16.88
CA GLU A 210 -16.52 -30.51 15.54
C GLU A 210 -16.68 -29.22 14.75
N ILE A 211 -16.15 -29.19 13.52
CA ILE A 211 -16.24 -28.03 12.62
C ILE A 211 -17.53 -28.13 11.80
N GLN A 212 -18.47 -27.23 11.99
CA GLN A 212 -19.57 -27.03 11.06
C GLN A 212 -19.07 -26.29 9.84
N LYS A 213 -19.20 -26.89 8.66
CA LYS A 213 -18.93 -26.23 7.37
C LYS A 213 -20.11 -25.31 7.08
N GLU A 214 -19.93 -24.00 7.20
CA GLU A 214 -20.80 -23.05 6.53
C GLU A 214 -20.45 -23.03 5.02
N GLU A 215 -21.38 -23.51 4.21
CA GLU A 215 -21.31 -23.39 2.76
C GLU A 215 -21.54 -21.92 2.37
N THR A 216 -20.48 -21.22 1.97
CA THR A 216 -20.60 -19.92 1.31
C THR A 216 -21.13 -20.16 -0.10
N ASN A 217 -22.43 -19.99 -0.29
CA ASN A 217 -23.12 -20.03 -1.59
C ASN A 217 -22.77 -18.77 -2.41
N LYS A 218 -21.57 -18.72 -2.99
CA LYS A 218 -21.27 -17.78 -4.10
C LYS A 218 -21.25 -18.56 -5.41
N GLU A 219 -21.83 -17.97 -6.45
CA GLU A 219 -21.87 -18.58 -7.79
C GLU A 219 -20.47 -19.04 -8.22
N LYS A 220 -20.39 -20.30 -8.66
CA LYS A 220 -19.13 -20.90 -9.09
C LYS A 220 -18.74 -20.33 -10.45
N ILE A 221 -17.64 -19.59 -10.52
CA ILE A 221 -17.03 -19.20 -11.80
C ILE A 221 -16.76 -20.44 -12.66
N SER A 222 -16.98 -20.36 -13.97
CA SER A 222 -16.64 -21.46 -14.88
C SER A 222 -15.13 -21.68 -14.92
N LYS A 223 -14.69 -22.93 -15.09
CA LYS A 223 -13.25 -23.27 -15.18
C LYS A 223 -12.54 -22.50 -16.30
N THR A 224 -13.22 -22.33 -17.44
CA THR A 224 -12.69 -21.61 -18.60
C THR A 224 -12.49 -20.12 -18.26
N LEU A 225 -13.47 -19.48 -17.64
CA LEU A 225 -13.38 -18.06 -17.27
C LEU A 225 -12.30 -17.83 -16.21
N PHE A 226 -12.18 -18.73 -15.23
CA PHE A 226 -11.10 -18.72 -14.25
C PHE A 226 -9.70 -18.78 -14.90
N LEU A 227 -9.49 -19.67 -15.87
CA LEU A 227 -8.23 -19.79 -16.58
C LEU A 227 -7.92 -18.54 -17.42
N ILE A 228 -8.92 -18.00 -18.13
CA ILE A 228 -8.76 -16.78 -18.91
C ILE A 228 -8.40 -15.59 -18.00
N ASN A 229 -9.12 -15.39 -16.92
CA ASN A 229 -8.86 -14.30 -15.97
C ASN A 229 -7.47 -14.45 -15.32
N THR A 230 -7.06 -15.66 -14.97
CA THR A 230 -5.72 -15.94 -14.44
C THR A 230 -4.64 -15.60 -15.48
N LEU A 231 -4.86 -15.95 -16.74
CA LEU A 231 -3.94 -15.59 -17.83
C LEU A 231 -3.84 -14.07 -18.01
N ILE A 232 -4.98 -13.36 -17.98
CA ILE A 232 -5.00 -11.89 -18.07
C ILE A 232 -4.17 -11.28 -16.93
N ILE A 233 -4.33 -11.76 -15.69
CA ILE A 233 -3.52 -11.29 -14.54
C ILE A 233 -2.03 -11.53 -14.79
N ILE A 234 -1.63 -12.75 -15.17
CA ILE A 234 -0.23 -13.11 -15.39
C ILE A 234 0.39 -12.25 -16.50
N VAL A 235 -0.31 -12.05 -17.61
CA VAL A 235 0.15 -11.23 -18.74
C VAL A 235 0.26 -9.77 -18.32
N THR A 236 -0.72 -9.24 -17.60
CA THR A 236 -0.71 -7.86 -17.08
C THR A 236 0.50 -7.64 -16.18
N ILE A 237 0.71 -8.51 -15.19
CA ILE A 237 1.87 -8.44 -14.28
C ILE A 237 3.18 -8.57 -15.06
N GLY A 238 3.25 -9.47 -16.03
CA GLY A 238 4.44 -9.65 -16.89
C GLY A 238 4.81 -8.37 -17.65
N PHE A 239 3.82 -7.69 -18.24
CA PHE A 239 4.06 -6.39 -18.90
C PHE A 239 4.48 -5.29 -17.92
N LEU A 240 3.89 -5.23 -16.73
CA LEU A 240 4.26 -4.26 -15.69
C LEU A 240 5.72 -4.46 -15.24
N ILE A 241 6.13 -5.70 -14.96
CA ILE A 241 7.50 -6.01 -14.53
C ILE A 241 8.51 -5.77 -15.67
N SER A 242 8.12 -6.04 -16.92
CA SER A 242 9.01 -5.84 -18.09
C SER A 242 9.43 -4.38 -18.27
N GLY A 243 8.63 -3.42 -17.79
CA GLY A 243 8.86 -1.99 -17.98
C GLY A 243 8.79 -1.50 -19.43
N LYS A 244 8.46 -2.37 -20.40
CA LYS A 244 8.44 -2.04 -21.84
C LYS A 244 7.24 -1.20 -22.25
N VAL A 245 6.15 -1.28 -21.51
CA VAL A 245 4.90 -0.55 -21.77
C VAL A 245 4.56 0.28 -20.56
N ASN A 246 4.09 1.50 -20.80
CA ASN A 246 3.67 2.38 -19.71
C ASN A 246 2.57 1.70 -18.87
N PRO A 247 2.72 1.61 -17.53
CA PRO A 247 1.76 0.93 -16.65
C PRO A 247 0.31 1.40 -16.81
N THR A 248 0.09 2.69 -17.12
CA THR A 248 -1.24 3.24 -17.38
C THR A 248 -1.92 2.52 -18.56
N VAL A 249 -1.18 2.38 -19.67
CA VAL A 249 -1.68 1.72 -20.88
C VAL A 249 -1.96 0.24 -20.63
N VAL A 250 -1.06 -0.42 -19.88
CA VAL A 250 -1.22 -1.84 -19.49
C VAL A 250 -2.54 -2.04 -18.74
N PHE A 251 -2.81 -1.23 -17.71
CA PHE A 251 -4.06 -1.36 -16.95
C PHE A 251 -5.31 -0.97 -17.74
N MET A 252 -5.25 0.04 -18.60
CA MET A 252 -6.36 0.41 -19.48
C MET A 252 -6.76 -0.73 -20.39
N ILE A 253 -5.79 -1.38 -21.04
CA ILE A 253 -6.04 -2.53 -21.92
C ILE A 253 -6.54 -3.73 -21.12
N ALA A 254 -5.87 -4.06 -20.00
CA ALA A 254 -6.24 -5.20 -19.15
C ALA A 254 -7.68 -5.05 -18.61
N PHE A 255 -8.04 -3.84 -18.13
CA PHE A 255 -9.38 -3.51 -17.70
C PHE A 255 -10.41 -3.74 -18.81
N SER A 256 -10.15 -3.20 -20.00
CA SER A 256 -11.07 -3.31 -21.13
C SER A 256 -11.30 -4.76 -21.54
N ILE A 257 -10.23 -5.55 -21.62
CA ILE A 257 -10.31 -6.98 -21.95
C ILE A 257 -11.05 -7.75 -20.85
N ALA A 258 -10.71 -7.53 -19.58
CA ALA A 258 -11.37 -8.20 -18.46
C ALA A 258 -12.86 -7.87 -18.40
N LEU A 259 -13.24 -6.60 -18.61
CA LEU A 259 -14.63 -6.16 -18.61
C LEU A 259 -15.44 -6.84 -19.72
N MET A 260 -14.93 -6.85 -20.96
CA MET A 260 -15.61 -7.47 -22.10
C MET A 260 -15.79 -8.98 -21.94
N ILE A 261 -14.78 -9.67 -21.39
CA ILE A 261 -14.80 -11.13 -21.23
C ILE A 261 -15.75 -11.55 -20.10
N ASN A 262 -15.73 -10.84 -18.97
CA ASN A 262 -16.54 -11.20 -17.82
C ASN A 262 -17.98 -10.69 -17.89
N TYR A 263 -18.20 -9.55 -18.56
CA TYR A 263 -19.49 -8.88 -18.64
C TYR A 263 -19.80 -8.43 -20.07
N PRO A 264 -20.33 -9.34 -20.94
CA PRO A 264 -20.64 -9.01 -22.35
C PRO A 264 -21.75 -7.98 -22.52
N ASP A 265 -22.69 -7.89 -21.55
CA ASP A 265 -23.80 -6.93 -21.58
C ASP A 265 -23.34 -5.54 -21.13
N THR A 266 -23.58 -4.53 -21.98
CA THR A 266 -23.18 -3.14 -21.72
C THR A 266 -23.86 -2.50 -20.50
N LYS A 267 -25.08 -2.91 -20.15
CA LYS A 267 -25.75 -2.45 -18.93
C LYS A 267 -25.02 -2.97 -17.68
N LYS A 268 -24.62 -4.25 -17.73
CA LYS A 268 -23.86 -4.87 -16.64
C LYS A 268 -22.46 -4.30 -16.53
N GLN A 269 -21.82 -3.98 -17.68
CA GLN A 269 -20.52 -3.27 -17.66
C GLN A 269 -20.60 -1.94 -16.92
N LYS A 270 -21.65 -1.15 -17.17
CA LYS A 270 -21.87 0.11 -16.48
C LYS A 270 -22.06 -0.09 -14.98
N GLU A 271 -22.90 -1.04 -14.57
CA GLU A 271 -23.14 -1.37 -13.16
C GLU A 271 -21.84 -1.73 -12.43
N ILE A 272 -21.01 -2.58 -13.03
CA ILE A 272 -19.74 -3.01 -12.46
C ILE A 272 -18.74 -1.84 -12.33
N ILE A 273 -18.67 -0.98 -13.34
CA ILE A 273 -17.85 0.24 -13.26
C ILE A 273 -18.35 1.15 -12.13
N ASP A 274 -19.66 1.36 -12.02
CA ASP A 274 -20.28 2.21 -11.00
C ASP A 274 -19.96 1.68 -9.58
N ASN A 275 -19.92 0.36 -9.37
CA ASN A 275 -19.62 -0.26 -8.08
C ASN A 275 -18.22 0.10 -7.55
N HIS A 276 -17.23 0.27 -8.43
CA HIS A 276 -15.84 0.58 -8.09
C HIS A 276 -15.48 2.06 -8.31
N ALA A 277 -16.37 2.84 -8.94
CA ALA A 277 -16.13 4.24 -9.31
C ALA A 277 -15.84 5.12 -8.09
N LYS A 278 -16.52 4.90 -6.97
CA LYS A 278 -16.33 5.70 -5.75
C LYS A 278 -14.90 5.58 -5.21
N GLU A 279 -14.37 4.36 -5.14
CA GLU A 279 -13.01 4.11 -4.64
C GLU A 279 -11.97 4.70 -5.61
N ALA A 280 -12.14 4.45 -6.91
CA ALA A 280 -11.27 4.97 -7.95
C ALA A 280 -11.24 6.51 -7.97
N LEU A 281 -12.41 7.17 -7.84
CA LEU A 281 -12.52 8.62 -7.82
C LEU A 281 -11.89 9.23 -6.55
N MET A 282 -12.12 8.64 -5.39
CA MET A 282 -11.53 9.12 -4.14
C MET A 282 -10.00 9.12 -4.21
N MET A 283 -9.40 8.02 -4.67
CA MET A 283 -7.95 7.93 -4.78
C MET A 283 -7.37 8.84 -5.85
N ALA A 284 -8.02 8.95 -7.00
CA ALA A 284 -7.61 9.90 -8.04
C ALA A 284 -7.65 11.35 -7.54
N SER A 285 -8.69 11.72 -6.77
CA SER A 285 -8.83 13.05 -6.19
C SER A 285 -7.68 13.39 -5.24
N ILE A 286 -7.26 12.44 -4.39
CA ILE A 286 -6.10 12.61 -3.50
C ILE A 286 -4.82 12.81 -4.32
N LEU A 287 -4.59 11.99 -5.34
CA LEU A 287 -3.40 12.11 -6.19
C LEU A 287 -3.35 13.45 -6.93
N PHE A 288 -4.46 13.92 -7.50
CA PHE A 288 -4.50 15.22 -8.18
C PHE A 288 -4.35 16.39 -7.22
N ALA A 289 -4.92 16.31 -6.01
CA ALA A 289 -4.69 17.29 -4.95
C ALA A 289 -3.21 17.32 -4.52
N ALA A 290 -2.58 16.16 -4.40
CA ALA A 290 -1.14 16.04 -4.14
C ALA A 290 -0.30 16.63 -5.28
N GLY A 291 -0.76 16.48 -6.52
CA GLY A 291 -0.13 17.15 -7.67
C GLY A 291 -0.14 18.67 -7.54
N ALA A 292 -1.26 19.25 -7.12
CA ALA A 292 -1.34 20.68 -6.84
C ALA A 292 -0.36 21.11 -5.73
N PHE A 293 -0.33 20.36 -4.62
CA PHE A 293 0.63 20.59 -3.52
C PHE A 293 2.09 20.56 -3.99
N ILE A 294 2.49 19.45 -4.67
CA ILE A 294 3.85 19.28 -5.15
C ILE A 294 4.23 20.34 -6.19
N GLY A 295 3.28 20.68 -7.06
CA GLY A 295 3.47 21.74 -8.06
C GLY A 295 3.81 23.09 -7.40
N ILE A 296 3.04 23.49 -6.40
CA ILE A 296 3.30 24.74 -5.65
C ILE A 296 4.65 24.63 -4.93
N MET A 297 4.86 23.62 -4.11
CA MET A 297 6.04 23.48 -3.27
C MET A 297 7.35 23.41 -4.04
N GLN A 298 7.35 22.78 -5.22
CA GLN A 298 8.55 22.69 -6.08
C GLN A 298 8.78 23.97 -6.89
N LYS A 299 7.73 24.52 -7.51
CA LYS A 299 7.88 25.69 -8.40
C LYS A 299 8.10 26.98 -7.64
N SER A 300 7.68 27.08 -6.39
CA SER A 300 8.04 28.16 -5.47
C SER A 300 9.44 28.01 -4.86
N GLU A 301 10.17 26.93 -5.19
CA GLU A 301 11.47 26.58 -4.62
C GLU A 301 11.46 26.33 -3.08
N MET A 302 10.29 26.23 -2.47
CA MET A 302 10.17 25.96 -1.02
C MET A 302 10.86 24.65 -0.64
N ILE A 303 10.68 23.55 -1.43
CA ILE A 303 11.34 22.26 -1.17
C ILE A 303 12.86 22.39 -1.26
N THR A 304 13.37 23.09 -2.26
CA THR A 304 14.81 23.33 -2.42
C THR A 304 15.39 24.11 -1.24
N ALA A 305 14.71 25.17 -0.83
CA ALA A 305 15.12 25.97 0.33
C ALA A 305 15.11 25.18 1.65
N MET A 306 14.10 24.33 1.86
CA MET A 306 14.03 23.43 3.02
C MET A 306 15.17 22.41 3.01
N SER A 307 15.45 21.81 1.85
CA SER A 307 16.53 20.84 1.69
C SER A 307 17.90 21.47 1.96
N ASN A 308 18.15 22.67 1.48
CA ASN A 308 19.39 23.41 1.75
C ASN A 308 19.59 23.66 3.24
N PHE A 309 18.53 24.10 3.92
CA PHE A 309 18.56 24.28 5.38
C PHE A 309 18.86 22.97 6.13
N LEU A 310 18.29 21.83 5.71
CA LEU A 310 18.57 20.54 6.31
C LEU A 310 20.01 20.09 6.06
N VAL A 311 20.55 20.33 4.88
CA VAL A 311 21.97 19.99 4.56
C VAL A 311 22.94 20.76 5.43
N GLU A 312 22.68 22.05 5.68
CA GLU A 312 23.50 22.86 6.59
C GLU A 312 23.40 22.37 8.06
N SER A 313 22.26 21.75 8.42
CA SER A 313 21.99 21.30 9.80
C SER A 313 22.39 19.84 10.08
N ILE A 314 22.53 19.01 9.04
CA ILE A 314 22.80 17.56 9.14
C ILE A 314 24.27 17.30 8.85
N SER A 315 24.94 16.45 9.65
CA SER A 315 26.31 16.03 9.35
C SER A 315 26.39 15.23 8.04
N GLU A 316 27.51 15.35 7.32
CA GLU A 316 27.75 14.61 6.07
C GLU A 316 27.55 13.09 6.24
N LEU A 317 27.93 12.55 7.40
CA LEU A 317 27.75 11.14 7.72
C LEU A 317 26.26 10.77 7.73
N LEU A 318 25.40 11.55 8.41
CA LEU A 318 23.97 11.30 8.46
C LEU A 318 23.34 11.48 7.07
N GLY A 319 23.80 12.45 6.30
CA GLY A 319 23.37 12.70 4.93
C GLY A 319 23.56 11.48 4.03
N LYS A 320 24.74 10.85 4.09
CA LYS A 320 25.06 9.64 3.31
C LYS A 320 24.18 8.43 3.65
N TYR A 321 23.64 8.35 4.86
CA TYR A 321 22.80 7.25 5.30
C TYR A 321 21.29 7.57 5.30
N LEU A 322 20.87 8.71 4.73
CA LEU A 322 19.46 9.10 4.69
C LEU A 322 18.52 8.01 4.14
N PRO A 323 18.82 7.27 3.05
CA PRO A 323 17.95 6.18 2.61
C PRO A 323 17.84 5.07 3.66
N THR A 324 18.93 4.66 4.27
CA THR A 324 18.93 3.61 5.31
C THR A 324 18.13 4.05 6.53
N LEU A 325 18.33 5.29 7.00
CA LEU A 325 17.59 5.87 8.12
C LEU A 325 16.10 5.97 7.80
N THR A 326 15.76 6.42 6.59
CA THR A 326 14.38 6.46 6.11
C THR A 326 13.77 5.07 6.11
N GLY A 327 14.49 4.05 5.63
CA GLY A 327 14.03 2.67 5.63
C GLY A 327 13.77 2.10 7.03
N ILE A 328 14.66 2.36 7.99
CA ILE A 328 14.49 1.93 9.38
C ILE A 328 13.27 2.61 10.01
N LEU A 329 13.10 3.90 9.77
CA LEU A 329 12.02 4.69 10.35
C LEU A 329 10.68 4.55 9.59
N SER A 330 10.68 3.97 8.39
CA SER A 330 9.53 3.94 7.49
C SER A 330 8.31 3.26 8.12
N MET A 331 8.46 2.07 8.71
CA MET A 331 7.36 1.39 9.39
C MET A 331 6.91 2.16 10.66
N PRO A 332 7.77 2.56 11.60
CA PRO A 332 7.39 3.40 12.73
C PRO A 332 6.70 4.70 12.35
N ALA A 333 7.13 5.33 11.26
CA ALA A 333 6.51 6.55 10.74
C ALA A 333 5.02 6.36 10.38
N SER A 334 4.59 5.13 10.05
CA SER A 334 3.17 4.82 9.80
C SER A 334 2.28 4.95 11.04
N LEU A 335 2.87 4.93 12.23
CA LEU A 335 2.13 5.14 13.49
C LEU A 335 1.90 6.63 13.78
N LEU A 336 2.69 7.51 13.16
CA LEU A 336 2.71 8.94 13.39
C LEU A 336 2.12 9.74 12.23
N PHE A 337 2.27 9.25 11.00
CA PHE A 337 1.87 9.95 9.79
C PHE A 337 0.93 9.07 8.96
N ASP A 338 -0.13 9.68 8.43
CA ASP A 338 -0.93 9.08 7.37
C ASP A 338 -0.12 9.05 6.06
N PRO A 339 -0.56 8.25 5.06
CA PRO A 339 0.21 8.08 3.82
C PRO A 339 0.39 9.39 3.05
N ASP A 340 -0.64 10.24 3.01
CA ASP A 340 -0.62 11.46 2.20
C ASP A 340 0.35 12.48 2.78
N SER A 341 0.30 12.67 4.10
CA SER A 341 1.20 13.55 4.85
C SER A 341 2.67 13.13 4.71
N PHE A 342 2.95 11.84 4.81
CA PHE A 342 4.33 11.36 4.68
C PHE A 342 4.86 11.47 3.24
N TYR A 343 4.14 10.87 2.28
CA TYR A 343 4.65 10.79 0.91
C TYR A 343 4.65 12.14 0.19
N PHE A 344 3.71 13.02 0.48
CA PHE A 344 3.66 14.32 -0.19
C PHE A 344 4.32 15.43 0.63
N GLY A 345 4.31 15.36 1.96
CA GLY A 345 4.91 16.36 2.83
C GLY A 345 6.39 16.08 3.14
N ILE A 346 6.74 14.88 3.57
CA ILE A 346 8.05 14.55 4.12
C ILE A 346 9.01 13.97 3.07
N LEU A 347 8.56 13.01 2.27
CA LEU A 347 9.41 12.29 1.33
C LEU A 347 10.13 13.21 0.32
N PRO A 348 9.50 14.25 -0.29
CA PRO A 348 10.20 15.14 -1.22
C PRO A 348 11.37 15.87 -0.56
N ILE A 349 11.20 16.28 0.70
CA ILE A 349 12.24 16.98 1.45
C ILE A 349 13.43 16.06 1.68
N LEU A 350 13.18 14.87 2.21
CA LEU A 350 14.24 13.88 2.46
C LEU A 350 14.97 13.48 1.16
N SER A 351 14.23 13.30 0.08
CA SER A 351 14.80 12.93 -1.22
C SER A 351 15.65 14.04 -1.82
N ASN A 352 15.20 15.29 -1.77
CA ASN A 352 15.98 16.43 -2.24
C ASN A 352 17.19 16.68 -1.35
N THR A 353 17.08 16.51 -0.03
CA THR A 353 18.21 16.57 0.89
C THR A 353 19.26 15.51 0.55
N ALA A 354 18.83 14.26 0.32
CA ALA A 354 19.74 13.17 -0.07
C ALA A 354 20.46 13.46 -1.39
N ALA A 355 19.79 14.08 -2.37
CA ALA A 355 20.38 14.46 -3.64
C ALA A 355 21.57 15.42 -3.47
N GLN A 356 21.55 16.31 -2.47
CA GLN A 356 22.66 17.21 -2.18
C GLN A 356 23.88 16.50 -1.57
N PHE A 357 23.69 15.29 -1.04
CA PHE A 357 24.77 14.39 -0.64
C PHE A 357 25.17 13.39 -1.74
N ASN A 358 24.84 13.68 -3.02
CA ASN A 358 25.07 12.82 -4.18
C ASN A 358 24.36 11.46 -4.12
N ILE A 359 23.23 11.37 -3.42
CA ILE A 359 22.40 10.17 -3.34
C ILE A 359 21.19 10.35 -4.26
N PRO A 360 20.88 9.37 -5.12
CA PRO A 360 19.72 9.45 -5.99
C PRO A 360 18.41 9.59 -5.18
N THR A 361 17.51 10.47 -5.62
CA THR A 361 16.22 10.75 -4.95
C THR A 361 15.37 9.49 -4.79
N TYR A 362 15.42 8.58 -5.77
CA TYR A 362 14.70 7.31 -5.72
C TYR A 362 15.18 6.37 -4.60
N ALA A 363 16.41 6.49 -4.13
CA ALA A 363 16.93 5.65 -3.06
C ALA A 363 16.15 5.86 -1.75
N VAL A 364 15.79 7.11 -1.43
CA VAL A 364 14.94 7.45 -0.29
C VAL A 364 13.51 6.94 -0.50
N GLY A 365 12.97 7.10 -1.71
CA GLY A 365 11.65 6.60 -2.08
C GLY A 365 11.53 5.09 -1.93
N ARG A 366 12.51 4.35 -2.47
CA ARG A 366 12.59 2.88 -2.34
C ARG A 366 12.68 2.44 -0.88
N ALA A 367 13.50 3.12 -0.09
CA ALA A 367 13.61 2.83 1.34
C ALA A 367 12.30 3.10 2.09
N ALA A 368 11.62 4.21 1.78
CA ALA A 368 10.35 4.58 2.40
C ALA A 368 9.25 3.54 2.15
N ILE A 369 9.09 3.07 0.91
CA ILE A 369 8.04 2.12 0.55
C ILE A 369 8.25 0.71 1.12
N LEU A 370 9.41 0.39 1.70
CA LEU A 370 9.61 -0.88 2.41
C LEU A 370 8.84 -0.96 3.74
N GLY A 371 8.42 0.16 4.31
CA GLY A 371 7.74 0.16 5.60
C GLY A 371 6.57 1.13 5.72
N GLN A 372 6.71 2.37 5.22
CA GLN A 372 5.70 3.39 5.38
C GLN A 372 4.42 3.03 4.60
N MET A 373 3.35 2.80 5.37
CA MET A 373 2.05 2.33 4.84
C MET A 373 2.12 1.09 3.92
N THR A 374 3.20 0.33 4.02
CA THR A 374 3.33 -1.05 3.55
C THR A 374 3.14 -1.98 4.73
N THR A 375 4.20 -2.44 5.37
CA THR A 375 4.09 -3.24 6.60
C THR A 375 3.46 -2.47 7.76
N GLY A 376 3.48 -1.14 7.73
CA GLY A 376 2.92 -0.26 8.75
C GLY A 376 1.43 0.04 8.62
N PHE A 377 0.79 -0.07 7.43
CA PHE A 377 -0.62 0.32 7.29
C PHE A 377 -1.58 -0.51 8.14
N PRO A 378 -1.39 -1.84 8.28
CA PRO A 378 -2.37 -2.65 9.01
C PRO A 378 -2.29 -2.51 10.53
N VAL A 379 -1.31 -1.76 11.04
CA VAL A 379 -1.14 -1.47 12.48
C VAL A 379 -1.27 0.02 12.80
N SER A 380 -1.38 0.85 11.77
CA SER A 380 -1.50 2.31 11.92
C SER A 380 -2.87 2.70 12.47
N PRO A 381 -2.93 3.53 13.52
CA PRO A 381 -4.20 4.09 14.01
C PRO A 381 -4.77 5.17 13.06
N LEU A 382 -4.06 5.49 11.99
CA LEU A 382 -4.41 6.54 11.04
C LEU A 382 -5.05 5.99 9.75
N THR A 383 -5.23 4.65 9.65
CA THR A 383 -5.86 4.01 8.49
C THR A 383 -7.19 3.35 8.86
N GLY A 384 -8.21 3.56 8.04
CA GLY A 384 -9.52 2.91 8.21
C GLY A 384 -9.44 1.39 8.10
N SER A 385 -8.51 0.86 7.30
CA SER A 385 -8.30 -0.58 7.13
C SER A 385 -7.87 -1.27 8.43
N THR A 386 -7.07 -0.62 9.29
CA THR A 386 -6.71 -1.17 10.61
C THR A 386 -7.96 -1.39 11.47
N PHE A 387 -8.86 -0.39 11.50
CA PHE A 387 -10.10 -0.50 12.27
C PHE A 387 -11.04 -1.55 11.70
N LEU A 388 -11.06 -1.72 10.38
CA LEU A 388 -11.81 -2.81 9.74
C LEU A 388 -11.24 -4.18 10.13
N LEU A 389 -9.92 -4.36 10.09
CA LEU A 389 -9.25 -5.59 10.52
C LEU A 389 -9.61 -5.98 11.95
N ILE A 390 -9.45 -5.04 12.90
CA ILE A 390 -9.74 -5.32 14.31
C ILE A 390 -11.24 -5.51 14.57
N GLY A 391 -12.10 -4.76 13.89
CA GLY A 391 -13.55 -4.92 13.98
C GLY A 391 -14.01 -6.30 13.50
N LEU A 392 -13.51 -6.78 12.36
CA LEU A 392 -13.85 -8.10 11.82
C LEU A 392 -13.31 -9.26 12.70
N THR A 393 -12.15 -9.09 13.30
CA THR A 393 -11.56 -10.13 14.16
C THR A 393 -12.06 -10.05 15.60
N GLY A 394 -12.63 -8.92 16.03
CA GLY A 394 -13.01 -8.65 17.42
C GLY A 394 -11.80 -8.52 18.35
N VAL A 395 -10.65 -8.07 17.85
CA VAL A 395 -9.41 -7.84 18.61
C VAL A 395 -9.28 -6.37 18.94
N GLU A 396 -8.84 -6.03 20.13
CA GLU A 396 -8.55 -4.65 20.49
C GLU A 396 -7.30 -4.10 19.76
N LEU A 397 -7.32 -2.80 19.42
CA LEU A 397 -6.21 -2.15 18.69
C LEU A 397 -4.88 -2.34 19.39
N GLY A 398 -4.83 -2.13 20.72
CA GLY A 398 -3.60 -2.27 21.50
C GLY A 398 -3.03 -3.69 21.49
N GLU A 399 -3.89 -4.71 21.58
CA GLU A 399 -3.48 -6.12 21.47
C GLU A 399 -2.93 -6.46 20.09
N HIS A 400 -3.65 -6.00 19.04
CA HIS A 400 -3.21 -6.17 17.66
C HIS A 400 -1.85 -5.52 17.43
N GLN A 401 -1.68 -4.26 17.84
CA GLN A 401 -0.42 -3.53 17.71
C GLN A 401 0.71 -4.19 18.47
N LYS A 402 0.49 -4.53 19.75
CA LYS A 402 1.49 -5.19 20.60
C LYS A 402 2.04 -6.48 19.97
N LYS A 403 1.18 -7.26 19.32
CA LYS A 403 1.56 -8.52 18.68
C LYS A 403 2.14 -8.33 17.28
N THR A 404 1.59 -7.41 16.49
CA THR A 404 1.89 -7.31 15.06
C THR A 404 3.06 -6.37 14.76
N ILE A 405 3.22 -5.26 15.50
CA ILE A 405 4.29 -4.27 15.25
C ILE A 405 5.68 -4.88 15.21
N PRO A 406 6.08 -5.76 16.16
CA PRO A 406 7.42 -6.35 16.12
C PRO A 406 7.70 -7.12 14.83
N TYR A 407 6.71 -7.88 14.32
CA TYR A 407 6.87 -8.64 13.08
C TYR A 407 6.81 -7.72 11.85
N ALA A 408 5.96 -6.71 11.84
CA ALA A 408 5.88 -5.73 10.76
C ALA A 408 7.18 -4.93 10.63
N PHE A 409 7.75 -4.50 11.76
CA PHE A 409 9.04 -3.83 11.80
C PHE A 409 10.18 -4.76 11.34
N LEU A 410 10.20 -6.00 11.82
CA LEU A 410 11.22 -6.97 11.39
C LEU A 410 11.12 -7.30 9.90
N ALA A 411 9.90 -7.39 9.34
CA ALA A 411 9.70 -7.54 7.89
C ALA A 411 10.33 -6.37 7.12
N THR A 412 10.11 -5.14 7.58
CA THR A 412 10.73 -3.93 6.99
C THR A 412 12.25 -4.00 7.06
N ILE A 413 12.82 -4.35 8.20
CA ILE A 413 14.28 -4.44 8.40
C ILE A 413 14.90 -5.53 7.51
N ILE A 414 14.24 -6.68 7.36
CA ILE A 414 14.71 -7.76 6.48
C ILE A 414 14.68 -7.28 5.02
N MET A 415 13.59 -6.70 4.56
CA MET A 415 13.49 -6.17 3.20
C MET A 415 14.52 -5.07 2.96
N LEU A 416 14.73 -4.16 3.93
CA LEU A 416 15.75 -3.12 3.86
C LEU A 416 17.17 -3.71 3.81
N GLY A 417 17.48 -4.68 4.66
CA GLY A 417 18.78 -5.38 4.66
C GLY A 417 19.07 -6.04 3.32
N VAL A 418 18.07 -6.74 2.76
CA VAL A 418 18.19 -7.34 1.42
C VAL A 418 18.34 -6.26 0.35
N ALA A 419 17.61 -5.14 0.43
CA ALA A 419 17.73 -4.03 -0.51
C ALA A 419 19.12 -3.39 -0.49
N ILE A 420 19.74 -3.29 0.68
CA ILE A 420 21.12 -2.79 0.84
C ILE A 420 22.12 -3.79 0.24
N ILE A 421 22.03 -5.08 0.60
CA ILE A 421 22.96 -6.14 0.15
C ILE A 421 22.91 -6.30 -1.37
N THR A 422 21.71 -6.23 -1.97
CA THR A 422 21.53 -6.37 -3.42
C THR A 422 21.82 -5.06 -4.18
N GLY A 423 22.05 -3.96 -3.48
CA GLY A 423 22.18 -2.62 -4.09
C GLY A 423 20.88 -2.07 -4.65
N ALA A 424 19.74 -2.68 -4.32
CA ALA A 424 18.41 -2.32 -4.86
C ALA A 424 17.98 -0.89 -4.53
N LEU A 425 18.51 -0.28 -3.47
CA LEU A 425 18.24 1.12 -3.16
C LEU A 425 18.86 2.08 -4.19
N TYR A 426 20.03 1.75 -4.75
CA TYR A 426 20.87 2.67 -5.50
C TYR A 426 20.99 2.36 -7.01
N ARG A 427 20.41 1.25 -7.47
CA ARG A 427 20.42 0.81 -8.89
C ARG A 427 19.37 1.46 -9.73
#